data_5b958c46520c340eaa4303c87dfd820d
#
_entry.id   5b958c46520c340eaa4303c87dfd820d
#
_cell.length_a   1.000
_cell.length_b   1.000
_cell.length_c   1.000
_cell.angle_alpha   90.00
_cell.angle_beta   90.00
_cell.angle_gamma   90.00
#
_symmetry.space_group_name_H-M   'P 1'
#
loop_
_entity.id
_entity.type
_entity.pdbx_description
1 polymer ?
#
loop_
_entity_poly.entity_id
_entity_poly.type
_entity_poly.pdbx_seq_one_letter_code
_entity_poly.pdbx_strand_id
1 'polypeptide(L)'
;MARPVGAAWPRGRGRRVPWLTLAGAGFVVVLAAAAAAAPWLTGQDPIRQSLRGRLAPPTLDGADGRAHLFGTDHLGRDVFSRVIYGSRVSLVIGFSAVLVGGLLGSALGILAGFAGGRADAVIMTLTDAQLAFPFILLAIGIIAVLGPSFPTLVVVIGLSGWVSYARILRSQVLVLRSREFVEAIHGLGGSILRIVLRHVLPNVLSSIVVVATLELARAIVLEATLSFLGLGIQPPTPSWGGMIQEGRDYLDSAWWISTFPGVVLMVTSIVVSRTGDGLRDFLDPTLRGE
;
A
#
# COMPACT_ATOMS: atom_id res chain seq x y z
N MET A 1 -20.93 -42.06 28.63
CA MET A 1 -21.98 -41.05 28.44
C MET A 1 -21.77 -40.39 27.08
N ALA A 2 -22.55 -40.79 26.09
CA ALA A 2 -22.47 -40.25 24.71
C ALA A 2 -23.19 -38.93 24.66
N ARG A 3 -22.54 -37.87 24.13
CA ARG A 3 -23.19 -36.57 23.84
C ARG A 3 -24.20 -36.71 22.69
N PRO A 4 -25.38 -36.09 22.76
CA PRO A 4 -26.38 -36.22 21.72
C PRO A 4 -25.90 -35.58 20.43
N VAL A 5 -25.93 -36.34 19.33
CA VAL A 5 -25.76 -35.90 17.94
C VAL A 5 -27.00 -35.12 17.59
N GLY A 6 -26.95 -33.79 17.67
CA GLY A 6 -28.11 -32.92 17.32
C GLY A 6 -28.02 -31.48 17.81
N ALA A 7 -26.89 -31.01 18.32
CA ALA A 7 -26.73 -29.59 18.63
C ALA A 7 -26.65 -28.80 17.31
N ALA A 8 -27.77 -28.15 16.95
CA ALA A 8 -27.79 -27.18 15.85
C ALA A 8 -26.70 -26.13 16.10
N TRP A 9 -25.76 -26.02 15.16
CA TRP A 9 -24.73 -24.99 15.19
C TRP A 9 -25.43 -23.63 15.27
N PRO A 10 -25.09 -22.77 16.24
CA PRO A 10 -25.67 -21.45 16.30
C PRO A 10 -25.40 -20.76 14.95
N ARG A 11 -26.49 -20.42 14.25
CA ARG A 11 -26.43 -19.59 13.05
C ARG A 11 -25.74 -18.31 13.43
N GLY A 12 -24.47 -18.16 13.04
CA GLY A 12 -23.65 -17.01 13.37
C GLY A 12 -24.37 -15.74 12.93
N ARG A 13 -24.63 -14.85 13.89
CA ARG A 13 -25.05 -13.47 13.62
C ARG A 13 -24.09 -12.90 12.62
N GLY A 14 -24.55 -12.49 11.44
CA GLY A 14 -23.76 -11.90 10.39
C GLY A 14 -22.90 -10.79 10.97
N ARG A 15 -21.58 -10.99 11.01
CA ARG A 15 -20.63 -9.95 11.46
C ARG A 15 -20.81 -8.74 10.57
N ARG A 16 -21.21 -7.63 11.15
CA ARG A 16 -21.19 -6.33 10.45
C ARG A 16 -19.74 -5.91 10.35
N VAL A 17 -19.33 -5.46 9.18
CA VAL A 17 -18.01 -4.82 9.00
C VAL A 17 -17.88 -3.70 10.06
N PRO A 18 -16.80 -3.65 10.85
CA PRO A 18 -16.63 -2.60 11.84
C PRO A 18 -16.78 -1.23 11.17
N TRP A 19 -17.52 -0.32 11.78
CA TRP A 19 -17.77 1.01 11.21
C TRP A 19 -16.47 1.78 10.94
N LEU A 20 -15.43 1.56 11.74
CA LEU A 20 -14.08 2.11 11.53
C LEU A 20 -13.45 1.64 10.22
N THR A 21 -13.64 0.38 9.84
CA THR A 21 -13.15 -0.15 8.56
C THR A 21 -13.87 0.51 7.39
N LEU A 22 -15.19 0.69 7.50
CA LEU A 22 -15.98 1.38 6.46
C LEU A 22 -15.59 2.86 6.36
N ALA A 23 -15.39 3.54 7.50
CA ALA A 23 -14.94 4.92 7.53
C ALA A 23 -13.53 5.07 6.92
N GLY A 24 -12.62 4.13 7.21
CA GLY A 24 -11.28 4.12 6.64
C GLY A 24 -11.28 3.87 5.13
N ALA A 25 -12.06 2.89 4.67
CA ALA A 25 -12.23 2.67 3.23
C ALA A 25 -12.86 3.90 2.54
N GLY A 26 -13.87 4.52 3.17
CA GLY A 26 -14.47 5.77 2.70
C GLY A 26 -13.45 6.91 2.60
N PHE A 27 -12.57 7.07 3.60
CA PHE A 27 -11.50 8.05 3.57
C PHE A 27 -10.55 7.84 2.36
N VAL A 28 -10.11 6.60 2.12
CA VAL A 28 -9.25 6.28 0.96
C VAL A 28 -9.94 6.61 -0.35
N VAL A 29 -11.23 6.29 -0.48
CA VAL A 29 -12.03 6.63 -1.67
C VAL A 29 -12.15 8.15 -1.84
N VAL A 30 -12.43 8.89 -0.76
CA VAL A 30 -12.51 10.36 -0.79
C VAL A 30 -11.16 10.98 -1.16
N LEU A 31 -10.07 10.47 -0.61
CA LEU A 31 -8.72 10.94 -0.94
C LEU A 31 -8.38 10.66 -2.41
N ALA A 32 -8.70 9.47 -2.92
CA ALA A 32 -8.51 9.12 -4.32
C ALA A 32 -9.37 9.98 -5.25
N ALA A 33 -10.63 10.24 -4.87
CA ALA A 33 -11.53 11.14 -5.60
C ALA A 33 -11.01 12.58 -5.58
N ALA A 34 -10.53 13.09 -4.44
CA ALA A 34 -9.90 14.41 -4.33
C ALA A 34 -8.63 14.50 -5.20
N ALA A 35 -7.81 13.45 -5.19
CA ALA A 35 -6.65 13.35 -6.06
C ALA A 35 -7.06 13.39 -7.55
N ALA A 36 -8.08 12.65 -7.95
CA ALA A 36 -8.60 12.67 -9.31
C ALA A 36 -9.22 14.03 -9.69
N ALA A 37 -9.92 14.66 -8.75
CA ALA A 37 -10.57 15.95 -8.93
C ALA A 37 -9.64 17.15 -8.66
N ALA A 38 -8.33 16.95 -8.45
CA ALA A 38 -7.39 18.01 -8.08
C ALA A 38 -7.48 19.26 -8.96
N PRO A 39 -7.61 19.20 -10.31
CA PRO A 39 -7.72 20.40 -11.14
C PRO A 39 -8.95 21.27 -10.82
N TRP A 40 -10.04 20.64 -10.38
CA TRP A 40 -11.28 21.37 -10.04
C TRP A 40 -11.29 21.84 -8.57
N LEU A 41 -10.62 21.11 -7.69
CA LEU A 41 -10.61 21.42 -6.24
C LEU A 41 -9.63 22.54 -5.89
N THR A 42 -8.49 22.61 -6.57
CA THR A 42 -7.43 23.51 -6.14
C THR A 42 -7.48 24.87 -6.85
N GLY A 43 -8.05 24.95 -8.05
CA GLY A 43 -8.11 26.16 -8.84
C GLY A 43 -6.75 26.78 -9.18
N GLN A 44 -5.65 26.18 -8.70
CA GLN A 44 -4.27 26.66 -8.91
C GLN A 44 -3.40 25.53 -9.47
N ASP A 45 -2.47 25.89 -10.35
CA ASP A 45 -1.48 24.97 -10.90
C ASP A 45 -0.41 24.67 -9.83
N PRO A 46 -0.17 23.39 -9.46
CA PRO A 46 0.76 23.00 -8.41
C PRO A 46 2.23 23.29 -8.75
N ILE A 47 2.55 23.57 -10.02
CA ILE A 47 3.92 23.88 -10.47
C ILE A 47 4.12 25.36 -10.78
N ARG A 48 3.06 26.17 -10.76
CA ARG A 48 3.16 27.61 -11.02
C ARG A 48 3.92 28.31 -9.92
N GLN A 49 5.01 28.97 -10.27
CA GLN A 49 5.87 29.72 -9.36
C GLN A 49 5.46 31.19 -9.26
N SER A 50 5.63 31.79 -8.07
CA SER A 50 5.38 33.22 -7.82
C SER A 50 6.44 33.77 -6.85
N LEU A 51 7.43 34.48 -7.37
CA LEU A 51 8.49 35.05 -6.54
C LEU A 51 7.98 36.05 -5.48
N ARG A 52 6.87 36.74 -5.75
CA ARG A 52 6.23 37.69 -4.83
C ARG A 52 5.52 36.98 -3.65
N GLY A 53 5.02 35.77 -3.88
CA GLY A 53 4.34 34.95 -2.89
C GLY A 53 5.23 33.91 -2.20
N ARG A 54 6.55 34.05 -2.27
CA ARG A 54 7.51 33.09 -1.76
C ARG A 54 7.48 33.00 -0.24
N LEU A 55 7.41 31.76 0.31
CA LEU A 55 7.38 31.48 1.76
C LEU A 55 6.26 32.25 2.50
N ALA A 56 5.14 32.52 1.80
CA ALA A 56 4.00 33.17 2.43
C ALA A 56 3.27 32.19 3.37
N PRO A 57 2.95 32.62 4.60
CA PRO A 57 2.20 31.80 5.53
C PRO A 57 0.79 31.49 5.03
N PRO A 58 0.08 30.51 5.62
CA PRO A 58 -1.32 30.25 5.31
C PRO A 58 -2.16 31.53 5.42
N THR A 59 -2.85 31.90 4.34
CA THR A 59 -3.63 33.12 4.23
C THR A 59 -4.78 32.98 3.23
N LEU A 60 -5.86 33.72 3.45
CA LEU A 60 -6.98 33.85 2.51
C LEU A 60 -6.79 35.00 1.51
N ASP A 61 -5.84 35.90 1.79
CA ASP A 61 -5.55 37.09 0.97
C ASP A 61 -4.04 37.22 0.79
N GLY A 62 -3.51 36.52 -0.20
CA GLY A 62 -2.08 36.51 -0.51
C GLY A 62 -1.64 37.76 -1.26
N ALA A 63 -0.34 38.07 -1.20
CA ALA A 63 0.27 39.22 -1.90
C ALA A 63 0.15 39.14 -3.43
N ASP A 64 -0.18 38.00 -3.98
CA ASP A 64 -0.46 37.75 -5.40
C ASP A 64 -1.97 37.79 -5.73
N GLY A 65 -2.83 38.18 -4.75
CA GLY A 65 -4.28 38.25 -4.88
C GLY A 65 -4.98 36.91 -4.87
N ARG A 66 -4.33 35.86 -4.31
CA ARG A 66 -4.88 34.49 -4.20
C ARG A 66 -4.87 33.99 -2.77
N ALA A 67 -5.83 33.12 -2.47
CA ALA A 67 -5.84 32.41 -1.20
C ALA A 67 -4.81 31.27 -1.24
N HIS A 68 -4.02 31.15 -0.19
CA HIS A 68 -3.07 30.08 0.04
C HIS A 68 -3.39 29.38 1.36
N LEU A 69 -4.33 28.42 1.34
CA LEU A 69 -4.86 27.77 2.55
C LEU A 69 -3.76 27.11 3.39
N PHE A 70 -2.74 26.54 2.75
CA PHE A 70 -1.59 25.92 3.41
C PHE A 70 -0.30 26.72 3.21
N GLY A 71 -0.41 28.00 2.79
CA GLY A 71 0.73 28.84 2.46
C GLY A 71 1.40 28.45 1.15
N THR A 72 2.59 29.01 0.92
CA THR A 72 3.38 28.77 -0.27
C THR A 72 4.75 28.21 0.08
N ASP A 73 5.39 27.58 -0.89
CA ASP A 73 6.74 27.03 -0.72
C ASP A 73 7.86 28.04 -1.08
N HIS A 74 9.08 27.55 -1.11
CA HIS A 74 10.29 28.33 -1.41
C HIS A 74 10.35 28.87 -2.84
N LEU A 75 9.49 28.42 -3.76
CA LEU A 75 9.31 28.93 -5.10
C LEU A 75 8.01 29.73 -5.26
N GLY A 76 7.23 29.90 -4.18
CA GLY A 76 5.93 30.56 -4.19
C GLY A 76 4.82 29.71 -4.82
N ARG A 77 4.98 28.38 -4.87
CA ARG A 77 3.96 27.44 -5.32
C ARG A 77 2.97 27.16 -4.18
N ASP A 78 1.70 27.03 -4.50
CA ASP A 78 0.65 26.78 -3.52
C ASP A 78 0.77 25.40 -2.88
N VAL A 79 0.97 25.33 -1.55
CA VAL A 79 1.19 24.07 -0.82
C VAL A 79 -0.08 23.21 -0.80
N PHE A 80 -1.28 23.79 -0.67
CA PHE A 80 -2.54 23.04 -0.71
C PHE A 80 -2.71 22.30 -2.04
N SER A 81 -2.55 23.01 -3.15
CA SER A 81 -2.60 22.40 -4.50
C SER A 81 -1.59 21.27 -4.63
N ARG A 82 -0.36 21.51 -4.18
CA ARG A 82 0.71 20.50 -4.23
C ARG A 82 0.41 19.25 -3.38
N VAL A 83 -0.19 19.41 -2.22
CA VAL A 83 -0.61 18.29 -1.35
C VAL A 83 -1.68 17.44 -2.05
N ILE A 84 -2.69 18.07 -2.65
CA ILE A 84 -3.75 17.36 -3.38
C ILE A 84 -3.22 16.67 -4.63
N TYR A 85 -2.41 17.34 -5.43
CA TYR A 85 -1.77 16.73 -6.61
C TYR A 85 -0.76 15.64 -6.21
N GLY A 86 0.00 15.86 -5.14
CA GLY A 86 0.94 14.88 -4.59
C GLY A 86 0.29 13.57 -4.17
N SER A 87 -0.97 13.62 -3.71
CA SER A 87 -1.72 12.42 -3.37
C SER A 87 -1.92 11.48 -4.57
N ARG A 88 -2.03 12.01 -5.81
CA ARG A 88 -2.08 11.17 -7.01
C ARG A 88 -0.83 10.32 -7.15
N VAL A 89 0.33 10.96 -7.00
CA VAL A 89 1.63 10.29 -7.17
C VAL A 89 1.80 9.22 -6.11
N SER A 90 1.65 9.59 -4.84
CA SER A 90 1.86 8.66 -3.72
C SER A 90 0.87 7.50 -3.72
N LEU A 91 -0.43 7.76 -4.04
CA LEU A 91 -1.43 6.69 -4.12
C LEU A 91 -1.19 5.77 -5.33
N VAL A 92 -0.96 6.34 -6.53
CA VAL A 92 -0.77 5.52 -7.75
C VAL A 92 0.48 4.66 -7.64
N ILE A 93 1.59 5.19 -7.10
CA ILE A 93 2.80 4.39 -6.84
C ILE A 93 2.49 3.29 -5.82
N GLY A 94 1.84 3.64 -4.69
CA GLY A 94 1.49 2.68 -3.65
C GLY A 94 0.63 1.54 -4.17
N PHE A 95 -0.46 1.84 -4.86
CA PHE A 95 -1.35 0.81 -5.46
C PHE A 95 -0.64 -0.02 -6.52
N SER A 96 0.14 0.61 -7.42
CA SER A 96 0.87 -0.10 -8.46
C SER A 96 1.94 -1.04 -7.87
N ALA A 97 2.65 -0.60 -6.85
CA ALA A 97 3.64 -1.42 -6.14
C ALA A 97 2.99 -2.63 -5.44
N VAL A 98 1.86 -2.41 -4.76
CA VAL A 98 1.07 -3.50 -4.14
C VAL A 98 0.59 -4.50 -5.18
N LEU A 99 0.16 -4.04 -6.35
CA LEU A 99 -0.26 -4.92 -7.44
C LEU A 99 0.92 -5.76 -7.95
N VAL A 100 2.07 -5.14 -8.21
CA VAL A 100 3.28 -5.85 -8.67
C VAL A 100 3.76 -6.85 -7.63
N GLY A 101 3.95 -6.41 -6.37
CA GLY A 101 4.40 -7.28 -5.28
C GLY A 101 3.38 -8.39 -4.95
N GLY A 102 2.08 -8.05 -4.97
CA GLY A 102 0.99 -8.98 -4.73
C GLY A 102 0.88 -10.06 -5.80
N LEU A 103 0.95 -9.70 -7.07
CA LEU A 103 0.92 -10.68 -8.16
C LEU A 103 2.15 -11.60 -8.12
N LEU A 104 3.35 -11.03 -8.03
CA LEU A 104 4.59 -11.80 -7.97
C LEU A 104 4.64 -12.70 -6.72
N GLY A 105 4.42 -12.13 -5.54
CA GLY A 105 4.50 -12.87 -4.29
C GLY A 105 3.40 -13.93 -4.14
N SER A 106 2.18 -13.63 -4.62
CA SER A 106 1.09 -14.62 -4.62
C SER A 106 1.40 -15.79 -5.54
N ALA A 107 1.87 -15.52 -6.76
CA ALA A 107 2.24 -16.58 -7.71
C ALA A 107 3.36 -17.47 -7.15
N LEU A 108 4.42 -16.86 -6.63
CA LEU A 108 5.55 -17.58 -6.06
C LEU A 108 5.18 -18.34 -4.77
N GLY A 109 4.37 -17.73 -3.89
CA GLY A 109 3.92 -18.37 -2.65
C GLY A 109 3.01 -19.58 -2.91
N ILE A 110 2.07 -19.45 -3.86
CA ILE A 110 1.22 -20.58 -4.27
C ILE A 110 2.08 -21.68 -4.92
N LEU A 111 3.02 -21.31 -5.78
CA LEU A 111 3.95 -22.26 -6.42
C LEU A 111 4.78 -23.00 -5.35
N ALA A 112 5.39 -22.29 -4.41
CA ALA A 112 6.19 -22.87 -3.33
C ALA A 112 5.36 -23.84 -2.47
N GLY A 113 4.18 -23.42 -2.04
CA GLY A 113 3.31 -24.24 -1.19
C GLY A 113 2.74 -25.46 -1.91
N PHE A 114 2.39 -25.34 -3.18
CA PHE A 114 1.77 -26.44 -3.93
C PHE A 114 2.79 -27.42 -4.50
N ALA A 115 3.85 -26.95 -5.16
CA ALA A 115 4.88 -27.82 -5.75
C ALA A 115 5.77 -28.47 -4.68
N GLY A 116 6.14 -27.72 -3.63
CA GLY A 116 7.05 -28.21 -2.60
C GLY A 116 8.48 -28.46 -3.12
N GLY A 117 9.23 -29.27 -2.36
CA GLY A 117 10.57 -29.75 -2.77
C GLY A 117 11.54 -28.62 -3.15
N ARG A 118 12.18 -28.75 -4.32
CA ARG A 118 13.18 -27.79 -4.81
C ARG A 118 12.59 -26.40 -5.09
N ALA A 119 11.37 -26.32 -5.61
CA ALA A 119 10.74 -25.04 -5.91
C ALA A 119 10.49 -24.24 -4.62
N ASP A 120 9.98 -24.91 -3.59
CA ASP A 120 9.81 -24.33 -2.27
C ASP A 120 11.15 -23.86 -1.67
N ALA A 121 12.16 -24.72 -1.68
CA ALA A 121 13.48 -24.39 -1.15
C ALA A 121 14.09 -23.15 -1.83
N VAL A 122 14.06 -23.08 -3.17
CA VAL A 122 14.60 -21.93 -3.91
C VAL A 122 13.84 -20.64 -3.61
N ILE A 123 12.51 -20.69 -3.66
CA ILE A 123 11.69 -19.49 -3.41
C ILE A 123 11.89 -18.99 -1.99
N MET A 124 11.89 -19.88 -0.98
CA MET A 124 12.13 -19.48 0.41
C MET A 124 13.54 -18.96 0.64
N THR A 125 14.56 -19.55 0.03
CA THR A 125 15.92 -19.02 0.07
C THR A 125 16.00 -17.60 -0.50
N LEU A 126 15.30 -17.31 -1.60
CA LEU A 126 15.23 -15.95 -2.15
C LEU A 126 14.53 -14.97 -1.20
N THR A 127 13.45 -15.41 -0.52
CA THR A 127 12.80 -14.57 0.50
C THR A 127 13.72 -14.30 1.67
N ASP A 128 14.46 -15.31 2.13
CA ASP A 128 15.40 -15.19 3.25
C ASP A 128 16.58 -14.28 2.88
N ALA A 129 17.12 -14.44 1.68
CA ALA A 129 18.18 -13.59 1.15
C ALA A 129 17.74 -12.13 1.10
N GLN A 130 16.53 -11.84 0.59
CA GLN A 130 16.03 -10.46 0.56
C GLN A 130 15.85 -9.86 1.95
N LEU A 131 15.40 -10.64 2.93
CA LEU A 131 15.20 -10.16 4.31
C LEU A 131 16.51 -9.99 5.07
N ALA A 132 17.59 -10.66 4.64
CA ALA A 132 18.92 -10.48 5.22
C ALA A 132 19.54 -9.13 4.86
N PHE A 133 19.09 -8.47 3.79
CA PHE A 133 19.58 -7.16 3.38
C PHE A 133 18.63 -6.04 3.83
N PRO A 134 19.15 -4.90 4.35
CA PRO A 134 18.37 -3.70 4.57
C PRO A 134 17.76 -3.23 3.24
N PHE A 135 16.43 -3.31 3.10
CA PHE A 135 15.74 -3.03 1.82
C PHE A 135 16.05 -1.63 1.27
N ILE A 136 16.18 -0.62 2.14
CA ILE A 136 16.50 0.74 1.72
C ILE A 136 17.84 0.80 0.96
N LEU A 137 18.85 0.04 1.39
CA LEU A 137 20.14 0.00 0.69
C LEU A 137 20.01 -0.64 -0.70
N LEU A 138 19.22 -1.71 -0.80
CA LEU A 138 18.91 -2.33 -2.09
C LEU A 138 18.16 -1.36 -3.02
N ALA A 139 17.18 -0.64 -2.49
CA ALA A 139 16.42 0.36 -3.23
C ALA A 139 17.31 1.49 -3.76
N ILE A 140 18.20 2.03 -2.91
CA ILE A 140 19.19 3.04 -3.30
C ILE A 140 20.07 2.52 -4.44
N GLY A 141 20.60 1.29 -4.31
CA GLY A 141 21.45 0.68 -5.34
C GLY A 141 20.75 0.52 -6.68
N ILE A 142 19.52 0.04 -6.69
CA ILE A 142 18.72 -0.13 -7.90
C ILE A 142 18.40 1.23 -8.56
N ILE A 143 17.97 2.21 -7.76
CA ILE A 143 17.60 3.55 -8.28
C ILE A 143 18.84 4.31 -8.77
N ALA A 144 20.01 4.12 -8.12
CA ALA A 144 21.26 4.73 -8.58
C ALA A 144 21.68 4.24 -9.98
N VAL A 145 21.36 2.99 -10.33
CA VAL A 145 21.68 2.42 -11.65
C VAL A 145 20.61 2.73 -12.69
N LEU A 146 19.32 2.59 -12.35
CA LEU A 146 18.21 2.72 -13.29
C LEU A 146 17.68 4.15 -13.41
N GLY A 147 18.06 5.03 -12.49
CA GLY A 147 17.52 6.38 -12.35
C GLY A 147 16.17 6.42 -11.62
N PRO A 148 15.85 7.58 -10.99
CA PRO A 148 14.57 7.81 -10.34
C PRO A 148 13.49 8.04 -11.40
N SER A 149 12.53 7.13 -11.49
CA SER A 149 11.39 7.22 -12.40
C SER A 149 10.17 6.53 -11.80
N PHE A 150 8.98 6.86 -12.31
CA PHE A 150 7.75 6.20 -11.86
C PHE A 150 7.83 4.67 -11.98
N PRO A 151 8.20 4.05 -13.13
CA PRO A 151 8.33 2.60 -13.22
C PRO A 151 9.37 2.02 -12.27
N THR A 152 10.53 2.67 -12.13
CA THR A 152 11.59 2.21 -11.22
C THR A 152 11.08 2.15 -9.78
N LEU A 153 10.39 3.19 -9.31
CA LEU A 153 9.80 3.23 -7.96
C LEU A 153 8.77 2.13 -7.76
N VAL A 154 7.85 1.94 -8.72
CA VAL A 154 6.83 0.89 -8.66
C VAL A 154 7.47 -0.49 -8.55
N VAL A 155 8.47 -0.78 -9.37
CA VAL A 155 9.16 -2.08 -9.35
C VAL A 155 9.93 -2.25 -8.05
N VAL A 156 10.71 -1.27 -7.63
CA VAL A 156 11.51 -1.32 -6.39
C VAL A 156 10.62 -1.53 -5.18
N ILE A 157 9.56 -0.72 -5.02
CA ILE A 157 8.64 -0.84 -3.89
C ILE A 157 7.85 -2.16 -3.97
N GLY A 158 7.41 -2.56 -5.16
CA GLY A 158 6.74 -3.84 -5.38
C GLY A 158 7.60 -5.04 -5.00
N LEU A 159 8.89 -5.00 -5.36
CA LEU A 159 9.88 -5.99 -4.95
C LEU A 159 10.13 -6.00 -3.42
N SER A 160 9.79 -4.96 -2.68
CA SER A 160 9.86 -5.01 -1.22
C SER A 160 8.74 -5.85 -0.60
N GLY A 161 7.55 -5.82 -1.20
CA GLY A 161 6.34 -6.41 -0.64
C GLY A 161 6.11 -7.89 -1.00
N TRP A 162 6.68 -8.41 -2.10
CA TRP A 162 6.37 -9.77 -2.57
C TRP A 162 6.66 -10.86 -1.52
N VAL A 163 7.66 -10.67 -0.67
CA VAL A 163 8.06 -11.63 0.36
C VAL A 163 6.93 -11.90 1.35
N SER A 164 6.20 -10.85 1.77
CA SER A 164 5.04 -10.98 2.69
C SER A 164 3.96 -11.87 2.10
N TYR A 165 3.60 -11.65 0.83
CA TYR A 165 2.64 -12.48 0.12
C TYR A 165 3.15 -13.91 -0.05
N ALA A 166 4.39 -14.08 -0.49
CA ALA A 166 4.95 -15.41 -0.74
C ALA A 166 4.93 -16.28 0.51
N ARG A 167 5.37 -15.77 1.66
CA ARG A 167 5.41 -16.52 2.91
C ARG A 167 4.02 -16.85 3.46
N ILE A 168 3.11 -15.87 3.46
CA ILE A 168 1.76 -16.07 3.99
C ILE A 168 1.00 -17.07 3.11
N LEU A 169 1.05 -16.92 1.79
CA LEU A 169 0.31 -17.81 0.91
C LEU A 169 0.92 -19.21 0.86
N ARG A 170 2.25 -19.32 0.88
CA ARG A 170 2.90 -20.63 1.02
C ARG A 170 2.37 -21.41 2.24
N SER A 171 2.32 -20.76 3.41
CA SER A 171 1.86 -21.43 4.63
C SER A 171 0.40 -21.90 4.52
N GLN A 172 -0.47 -21.09 3.92
CA GLN A 172 -1.87 -21.46 3.73
C GLN A 172 -2.06 -22.54 2.67
N VAL A 173 -1.30 -22.47 1.57
CA VAL A 173 -1.36 -23.48 0.50
C VAL A 173 -0.87 -24.82 0.99
N LEU A 174 0.15 -24.90 1.85
CA LEU A 174 0.60 -26.13 2.47
C LEU A 174 -0.53 -26.81 3.27
N VAL A 175 -1.30 -26.03 4.05
CA VAL A 175 -2.47 -26.54 4.78
C VAL A 175 -3.59 -26.96 3.84
N LEU A 176 -3.86 -26.18 2.78
CA LEU A 176 -4.92 -26.52 1.83
C LEU A 176 -4.58 -27.76 1.01
N ARG A 177 -3.31 -27.93 0.63
CA ARG A 177 -2.84 -29.07 -0.14
C ARG A 177 -3.05 -30.40 0.59
N SER A 178 -2.93 -30.43 1.92
CA SER A 178 -3.13 -31.64 2.74
C SER A 178 -4.59 -31.94 3.08
N ARG A 179 -5.56 -31.20 2.52
CA ARG A 179 -6.98 -31.47 2.73
C ARG A 179 -7.46 -32.62 1.85
N GLU A 180 -8.27 -33.52 2.41
CA GLU A 180 -8.82 -34.71 1.76
C GLU A 180 -9.48 -34.42 0.39
N PHE A 181 -10.18 -33.30 0.27
CA PHE A 181 -10.82 -32.94 -1.00
C PHE A 181 -9.81 -32.63 -2.11
N VAL A 182 -8.63 -32.06 -1.79
CA VAL A 182 -7.55 -31.80 -2.76
C VAL A 182 -6.93 -33.10 -3.23
N GLU A 183 -6.68 -34.03 -2.29
CA GLU A 183 -6.17 -35.36 -2.58
C GLU A 183 -7.15 -36.16 -3.43
N ALA A 184 -8.45 -36.11 -3.11
CA ALA A 184 -9.49 -36.78 -3.90
C ALA A 184 -9.55 -36.24 -5.34
N ILE A 185 -9.49 -34.91 -5.53
CA ILE A 185 -9.49 -34.32 -6.91
C ILE A 185 -8.24 -34.75 -7.67
N HIS A 186 -7.09 -34.80 -7.00
CA HIS A 186 -5.84 -35.24 -7.62
C HIS A 186 -5.91 -36.73 -8.00
N GLY A 187 -6.43 -37.59 -7.13
CA GLY A 187 -6.64 -39.02 -7.38
C GLY A 187 -7.63 -39.30 -8.52
N LEU A 188 -8.60 -38.41 -8.77
CA LEU A 188 -9.51 -38.47 -9.91
C LEU A 188 -8.92 -37.91 -11.22
N GLY A 189 -7.61 -37.60 -11.27
CA GLY A 189 -6.93 -37.09 -12.47
C GLY A 189 -7.10 -35.58 -12.72
N GLY A 190 -7.49 -34.82 -11.69
CA GLY A 190 -7.56 -33.35 -11.75
C GLY A 190 -6.18 -32.72 -12.01
N SER A 191 -6.06 -31.84 -13.03
CA SER A 191 -4.80 -31.15 -13.30
C SER A 191 -4.46 -30.16 -12.19
N ILE A 192 -3.16 -30.01 -11.88
CA ILE A 192 -2.64 -29.10 -10.86
C ILE A 192 -3.16 -27.66 -11.08
N LEU A 193 -3.10 -27.17 -12.32
CA LEU A 193 -3.57 -25.83 -12.64
C LEU A 193 -5.07 -25.64 -12.31
N ARG A 194 -5.90 -26.65 -12.57
CA ARG A 194 -7.33 -26.62 -12.23
C ARG A 194 -7.53 -26.59 -10.72
N ILE A 195 -6.77 -27.37 -9.96
CA ILE A 195 -6.83 -27.38 -8.48
C ILE A 195 -6.43 -26.00 -7.94
N VAL A 196 -5.31 -25.45 -8.44
CA VAL A 196 -4.82 -24.13 -8.02
C VAL A 196 -5.84 -23.04 -8.32
N LEU A 197 -6.32 -22.91 -9.55
CA LEU A 197 -7.19 -21.80 -9.96
C LEU A 197 -8.61 -21.93 -9.38
N ARG A 198 -9.13 -23.15 -9.24
CA ARG A 198 -10.54 -23.35 -8.83
C ARG A 198 -10.73 -23.63 -7.36
N HIS A 199 -9.70 -24.09 -6.66
CA HIS A 199 -9.80 -24.48 -5.27
C HIS A 199 -8.81 -23.75 -4.37
N VAL A 200 -7.53 -23.60 -4.75
CA VAL A 200 -6.54 -22.93 -3.89
C VAL A 200 -6.72 -21.42 -3.92
N LEU A 201 -6.67 -20.81 -5.10
CA LEU A 201 -6.73 -19.35 -5.26
C LEU A 201 -7.96 -18.72 -4.61
N PRO A 202 -9.20 -19.21 -4.79
CA PRO A 202 -10.36 -18.63 -4.13
C PRO A 202 -10.30 -18.71 -2.60
N ASN A 203 -9.68 -19.76 -2.05
CA ASN A 203 -9.54 -19.93 -0.60
C ASN A 203 -8.50 -19.01 0.02
N VAL A 204 -7.46 -18.60 -0.73
CA VAL A 204 -6.43 -17.69 -0.22
C VAL A 204 -6.67 -16.24 -0.61
N LEU A 205 -7.72 -15.94 -1.40
CA LEU A 205 -8.01 -14.59 -1.91
C LEU A 205 -8.23 -13.59 -0.78
N SER A 206 -8.94 -13.99 0.28
CA SER A 206 -9.14 -13.14 1.46
C SER A 206 -7.81 -12.70 2.08
N SER A 207 -6.86 -13.61 2.16
CA SER A 207 -5.53 -13.31 2.70
C SER A 207 -4.73 -12.41 1.77
N ILE A 208 -4.84 -12.59 0.44
CA ILE A 208 -4.21 -11.68 -0.53
C ILE A 208 -4.72 -10.27 -0.32
N VAL A 209 -6.04 -10.07 -0.17
CA VAL A 209 -6.64 -8.76 0.04
C VAL A 209 -6.21 -8.13 1.36
N VAL A 210 -6.16 -8.92 2.45
CA VAL A 210 -5.68 -8.44 3.75
C VAL A 210 -4.22 -8.00 3.68
N VAL A 211 -3.34 -8.82 3.09
CA VAL A 211 -1.92 -8.47 2.92
C VAL A 211 -1.78 -7.23 2.05
N ALA A 212 -2.58 -7.11 0.97
CA ALA A 212 -2.56 -5.95 0.08
C ALA A 212 -2.86 -4.64 0.81
N THR A 213 -3.82 -4.62 1.75
CA THR A 213 -4.14 -3.42 2.52
C THR A 213 -3.00 -3.01 3.47
N LEU A 214 -2.35 -3.97 4.12
CA LEU A 214 -1.19 -3.71 4.99
C LEU A 214 0.03 -3.24 4.19
N GLU A 215 0.30 -3.90 3.07
CA GLU A 215 1.40 -3.53 2.17
C GLU A 215 1.16 -2.17 1.50
N LEU A 216 -0.10 -1.73 1.31
CA LEU A 216 -0.40 -0.41 0.77
C LEU A 216 0.07 0.71 1.72
N ALA A 217 -0.23 0.60 3.01
CA ALA A 217 0.27 1.57 3.99
C ALA A 217 1.80 1.63 4.00
N ARG A 218 2.44 0.45 3.98
CA ARG A 218 3.90 0.33 3.92
C ARG A 218 4.48 0.91 2.63
N ALA A 219 3.86 0.66 1.47
CA ALA A 219 4.32 1.15 0.17
C ALA A 219 4.25 2.68 0.09
N ILE A 220 3.18 3.31 0.62
CA ILE A 220 3.03 4.78 0.68
C ILE A 220 4.14 5.39 1.54
N VAL A 221 4.42 4.83 2.72
CA VAL A 221 5.51 5.31 3.59
C VAL A 221 6.87 5.12 2.94
N LEU A 222 7.09 3.99 2.27
CA LEU A 222 8.36 3.70 1.60
C LEU A 222 8.59 4.62 0.39
N GLU A 223 7.54 4.92 -0.40
CA GLU A 223 7.59 5.94 -1.47
C GLU A 223 8.01 7.29 -0.90
N ALA A 224 7.33 7.73 0.17
CA ALA A 224 7.64 9.00 0.81
C ALA A 224 9.08 9.04 1.37
N THR A 225 9.56 7.92 1.92
CA THR A 225 10.95 7.80 2.42
C THR A 225 11.97 7.92 1.28
N LEU A 226 11.74 7.21 0.16
CA LEU A 226 12.62 7.30 -1.02
C LEU A 226 12.58 8.70 -1.63
N SER A 227 11.40 9.31 -1.71
CA SER A 227 11.22 10.69 -2.19
C SER A 227 11.91 11.70 -1.27
N PHE A 228 11.83 11.52 0.06
CA PHE A 228 12.54 12.34 1.04
C PHE A 228 14.07 12.24 0.92
N LEU A 229 14.58 11.07 0.53
CA LEU A 229 16.00 10.86 0.25
C LEU A 229 16.45 11.39 -1.14
N GLY A 230 15.53 12.01 -1.90
CA GLY A 230 15.81 12.52 -3.25
C GLY A 230 15.79 11.46 -4.35
N LEU A 231 15.38 10.23 -4.01
CA LEU A 231 15.33 9.07 -4.92
C LEU A 231 13.92 8.82 -5.47
N GLY A 232 12.96 9.67 -5.12
CA GLY A 232 11.57 9.61 -5.55
C GLY A 232 11.30 10.25 -6.90
N ILE A 233 10.03 10.64 -7.10
CA ILE A 233 9.61 11.41 -8.26
C ILE A 233 10.28 12.77 -8.23
N GLN A 234 10.91 13.13 -9.36
CA GLN A 234 11.67 14.36 -9.48
C GLN A 234 10.77 15.59 -9.71
N PRO A 235 11.18 16.78 -9.20
CA PRO A 235 10.52 18.03 -9.56
C PRO A 235 10.37 18.19 -11.07
N PRO A 236 9.31 18.88 -11.56
CA PRO A 236 8.38 19.70 -10.79
C PRO A 236 7.18 18.95 -10.21
N THR A 237 7.02 17.64 -10.47
CA THR A 237 5.88 16.85 -10.02
C THR A 237 5.86 16.73 -8.50
N PRO A 238 4.77 17.14 -7.81
CA PRO A 238 4.71 17.02 -6.36
C PRO A 238 4.48 15.59 -5.92
N SER A 239 5.17 15.16 -4.84
CA SER A 239 4.84 13.99 -4.01
C SER A 239 4.95 14.39 -2.55
N TRP A 240 4.25 13.68 -1.65
CA TRP A 240 4.29 14.06 -0.23
C TRP A 240 5.70 13.98 0.34
N GLY A 241 6.45 12.92 0.02
CA GLY A 241 7.84 12.77 0.47
C GLY A 241 8.77 13.85 -0.09
N GLY A 242 8.63 14.19 -1.39
CA GLY A 242 9.39 15.27 -2.01
C GLY A 242 9.10 16.64 -1.39
N MET A 243 7.82 16.92 -1.08
CA MET A 243 7.45 18.17 -0.39
C MET A 243 8.04 18.25 1.02
N ILE A 244 8.05 17.14 1.78
CA ILE A 244 8.68 17.09 3.10
C ILE A 244 10.19 17.35 2.98
N GLN A 245 10.83 16.79 1.98
CA GLN A 245 12.26 17.02 1.70
C GLN A 245 12.54 18.48 1.33
N GLU A 246 11.75 19.08 0.41
CA GLU A 246 11.89 20.49 0.02
C GLU A 246 11.68 21.44 1.21
N GLY A 247 10.77 21.13 2.13
CA GLY A 247 10.45 21.97 3.28
C GLY A 247 11.41 21.83 4.45
N ARG A 248 12.29 20.80 4.47
CA ARG A 248 13.19 20.52 5.60
C ARG A 248 14.08 21.72 5.95
N ASP A 249 14.60 22.40 4.97
CA ASP A 249 15.53 23.51 5.14
C ASP A 249 14.83 24.83 5.55
N TYR A 250 13.48 24.81 5.61
CA TYR A 250 12.63 25.97 5.94
C TYR A 250 11.78 25.76 7.21
N LEU A 251 12.09 24.74 8.04
CA LEU A 251 11.27 24.42 9.22
C LEU A 251 11.13 25.59 10.20
N ASP A 252 12.18 26.40 10.37
CA ASP A 252 12.17 27.56 11.26
C ASP A 252 11.37 28.75 10.70
N SER A 253 11.26 28.89 9.39
CA SER A 253 10.66 30.06 8.74
C SER A 253 9.33 29.77 8.03
N ALA A 254 9.14 28.52 7.54
CA ALA A 254 7.99 28.10 6.74
C ALA A 254 7.64 26.63 7.03
N TRP A 255 7.40 26.30 8.29
CA TRP A 255 7.12 24.95 8.79
C TRP A 255 5.97 24.23 8.06
N TRP A 256 5.01 24.99 7.52
CA TRP A 256 3.84 24.46 6.80
C TRP A 256 4.19 23.66 5.55
N ILE A 257 5.33 23.93 4.90
CA ILE A 257 5.77 23.25 3.69
C ILE A 257 5.98 21.75 3.92
N SER A 258 6.55 21.37 5.07
CA SER A 258 6.77 19.96 5.46
C SER A 258 5.61 19.40 6.29
N THR A 259 4.99 20.22 7.15
CA THR A 259 4.00 19.73 8.12
C THR A 259 2.72 19.26 7.43
N PHE A 260 2.16 20.03 6.51
CA PHE A 260 0.91 19.62 5.85
C PHE A 260 1.03 18.32 5.05
N PRO A 261 2.02 18.14 4.15
CA PRO A 261 2.17 16.84 3.49
C PRO A 261 2.52 15.71 4.47
N GLY A 262 3.28 16.00 5.54
CA GLY A 262 3.59 15.05 6.60
C GLY A 262 2.35 14.56 7.36
N VAL A 263 1.46 15.49 7.72
CA VAL A 263 0.18 15.15 8.39
C VAL A 263 -0.71 14.32 7.46
N VAL A 264 -0.83 14.70 6.18
CA VAL A 264 -1.64 13.93 5.22
C VAL A 264 -1.07 12.53 5.02
N LEU A 265 0.26 12.39 4.89
CA LEU A 265 0.95 11.10 4.81
C LEU A 265 0.68 10.25 6.06
N MET A 266 0.84 10.82 7.24
CA MET A 266 0.61 10.15 8.53
C MET A 266 -0.83 9.66 8.66
N VAL A 267 -1.81 10.53 8.44
CA VAL A 267 -3.24 10.19 8.52
C VAL A 267 -3.58 9.10 7.52
N THR A 268 -3.13 9.23 6.26
CA THR A 268 -3.38 8.24 5.21
C THR A 268 -2.82 6.87 5.59
N SER A 269 -1.57 6.81 6.06
CA SER A 269 -0.91 5.56 6.45
C SER A 269 -1.61 4.88 7.63
N ILE A 270 -2.01 5.65 8.65
CA ILE A 270 -2.75 5.13 9.81
C ILE A 270 -4.11 4.60 9.37
N VAL A 271 -4.85 5.37 8.58
CA VAL A 271 -6.21 4.99 8.16
C VAL A 271 -6.16 3.74 7.28
N VAL A 272 -5.23 3.66 6.32
CA VAL A 272 -5.05 2.48 5.46
C VAL A 272 -4.69 1.25 6.30
N SER A 273 -3.74 1.37 7.25
CA SER A 273 -3.35 0.27 8.14
C SER A 273 -4.53 -0.22 8.99
N ARG A 274 -5.28 0.69 9.64
CA ARG A 274 -6.47 0.35 10.44
C ARG A 274 -7.57 -0.30 9.62
N THR A 275 -7.74 0.15 8.38
CA THR A 275 -8.69 -0.47 7.44
C THR A 275 -8.28 -1.91 7.13
N GLY A 276 -6.99 -2.16 6.94
CA GLY A 276 -6.43 -3.49 6.74
C GLY A 276 -6.65 -4.42 7.94
N ASP A 277 -6.38 -3.94 9.16
CA ASP A 277 -6.61 -4.68 10.39
C ASP A 277 -8.10 -5.08 10.54
N GLY A 278 -9.00 -4.12 10.35
CA GLY A 278 -10.43 -4.38 10.44
C GLY A 278 -10.96 -5.32 9.34
N LEU A 279 -10.36 -5.30 8.16
CA LEU A 279 -10.67 -6.24 7.08
C LEU A 279 -10.16 -7.64 7.41
N ARG A 280 -8.98 -7.76 8.01
CA ARG A 280 -8.44 -9.02 8.51
C ARG A 280 -9.38 -9.65 9.53
N ASP A 281 -9.80 -8.89 10.54
CA ASP A 281 -10.70 -9.37 11.59
C ASP A 281 -12.06 -9.81 11.04
N PHE A 282 -12.55 -9.13 9.99
CA PHE A 282 -13.80 -9.49 9.32
C PHE A 282 -13.68 -10.78 8.49
N LEU A 283 -12.54 -10.97 7.80
CA LEU A 283 -12.32 -12.10 6.89
C LEU A 283 -11.77 -13.34 7.61
N ASP A 284 -11.26 -13.23 8.84
CA ASP A 284 -10.68 -14.34 9.59
C ASP A 284 -11.78 -15.32 10.04
N PRO A 285 -11.78 -16.58 9.54
CA PRO A 285 -12.75 -17.57 9.92
C PRO A 285 -12.52 -18.13 11.35
N THR A 286 -11.32 -18.00 11.92
CA THR A 286 -11.00 -18.57 13.25
C THR A 286 -11.69 -17.81 14.37
N LEU A 287 -11.96 -16.53 14.18
CA LEU A 287 -12.72 -15.68 15.10
C LEU A 287 -14.25 -15.92 15.02
N ARG A 288 -14.71 -16.92 14.25
CA ARG A 288 -16.14 -17.27 14.11
C ARG A 288 -16.65 -18.19 15.22
N GLY A 289 -15.79 -18.63 16.15
CA GLY A 289 -16.10 -19.63 17.18
C GLY A 289 -16.24 -19.11 18.61
N GLU A 290 -16.12 -17.80 18.86
CA GLU A 290 -16.35 -17.20 20.18
C GLU A 290 -17.68 -16.46 20.28
#